data_d27cb9d368c72734a62a8c9ffb5997bb
#
_entry.id   d27cb9d368c72734a62a8c9ffb5997bb
#
_cell.length_a   1.000
_cell.length_b   1.000
_cell.length_c   1.000
_cell.angle_alpha   90.00
_cell.angle_beta   90.00
_cell.angle_gamma   90.00
#
_symmetry.space_group_name_H-M   'P 1'
#
loop_
_entity.id
_entity.type
_entity.pdbx_description
1 polymer ?
#
loop_
_entity_poly.entity_id
_entity_poly.type
_entity_poly.pdbx_seq_one_letter_code
_entity_poly.pdbx_strand_id
1 'polypeptide(L)'
;VVPYDGDYDEVVNQGQREIAEGYCPELKPLHIGWRDYDTIILGSPVWWYTFAPAMRSFLERADLTGKIVYPFVTNGGWLGHALKDFEEACKGAIVKPGLDVQFDESMLRTSEKDIQAWINAIRRQSI
;
A
#
# COMPACT_ATOMS: atom_id res chain seq x y z
N VAL A 1 19.02 3.52 0.99
CA VAL A 1 18.18 2.33 1.19
C VAL A 1 19.07 1.11 1.34
N VAL A 2 18.89 0.34 2.42
CA VAL A 2 19.58 -0.93 2.60
C VAL A 2 18.91 -1.97 1.70
N PRO A 3 19.63 -2.60 0.76
CA PRO A 3 19.01 -3.57 -0.14
C PRO A 3 18.45 -4.79 0.59
N TYR A 4 17.41 -5.39 0.04
CA TYR A 4 16.88 -6.67 0.51
C TYR A 4 17.50 -7.81 -0.28
N ASP A 5 18.81 -8.01 -0.07
CA ASP A 5 19.62 -8.91 -0.88
C ASP A 5 20.15 -10.14 -0.15
N GLY A 6 19.74 -10.33 1.10
CA GLY A 6 20.07 -11.51 1.88
C GLY A 6 19.25 -12.74 1.49
N ASP A 7 19.42 -13.85 2.24
CA ASP A 7 18.55 -15.00 2.09
C ASP A 7 17.13 -14.68 2.63
N TYR A 8 16.19 -15.64 2.50
CA TYR A 8 14.82 -15.42 2.89
C TYR A 8 14.68 -14.97 4.35
N ASP A 9 15.38 -15.64 5.27
CA ASP A 9 15.30 -15.32 6.70
C ASP A 9 15.89 -13.93 7.00
N GLU A 10 17.00 -13.59 6.35
CA GLU A 10 17.62 -12.27 6.50
C GLU A 10 16.70 -11.15 6.02
N VAL A 11 16.05 -11.33 4.89
CA VAL A 11 15.10 -10.35 4.34
C VAL A 11 13.89 -10.20 5.25
N VAL A 12 13.32 -11.32 5.75
CA VAL A 12 12.20 -11.30 6.68
C VAL A 12 12.56 -10.56 7.96
N ASN A 13 13.74 -10.83 8.52
CA ASN A 13 14.19 -10.17 9.74
C ASN A 13 14.48 -8.68 9.52
N GLN A 14 15.04 -8.32 8.37
CA GLN A 14 15.21 -6.92 8.02
C GLN A 14 13.89 -6.19 7.95
N GLY A 15 12.89 -6.78 7.29
CA GLY A 15 11.55 -6.22 7.23
C GLY A 15 10.94 -5.99 8.60
N GLN A 16 11.08 -6.96 9.50
CA GLN A 16 10.59 -6.85 10.87
C GLN A 16 11.21 -5.67 11.62
N ARG A 17 12.53 -5.55 11.53
CA ARG A 17 13.25 -4.46 12.19
C ARG A 17 12.81 -3.10 11.64
N GLU A 18 12.72 -2.97 10.33
CA GLU A 18 12.33 -1.72 9.67
C GLU A 18 10.92 -1.29 10.05
N ILE A 19 9.98 -2.22 10.09
CA ILE A 19 8.61 -1.93 10.51
C ILE A 19 8.58 -1.52 11.99
N ALA A 20 9.27 -2.26 12.85
CA ALA A 20 9.30 -1.97 14.28
C ALA A 20 9.91 -0.61 14.59
N GLU A 21 10.90 -0.19 13.83
CA GLU A 21 11.60 1.08 14.00
C GLU A 21 10.89 2.25 13.30
N GLY A 22 9.85 1.99 12.51
CA GLY A 22 9.18 3.02 11.72
C GLY A 22 10.09 3.59 10.63
N TYR A 23 10.93 2.74 10.05
CA TYR A 23 11.92 3.16 9.04
C TYR A 23 11.27 3.76 7.81
N CYS A 24 11.75 4.94 7.41
CA CYS A 24 11.30 5.66 6.21
C CYS A 24 12.47 5.74 5.21
N PRO A 25 12.61 4.74 4.32
CA PRO A 25 13.70 4.77 3.34
C PRO A 25 13.57 5.95 2.39
N GLU A 26 14.71 6.38 1.85
CA GLU A 26 14.74 7.37 0.81
C GLU A 26 14.14 6.79 -0.48
N LEU A 27 13.23 7.53 -1.10
CA LEU A 27 12.58 7.11 -2.33
C LEU A 27 13.26 7.71 -3.55
N LYS A 28 13.28 6.95 -4.65
CA LYS A 28 13.65 7.51 -5.94
C LYS A 28 12.61 8.54 -6.37
N PRO A 29 12.99 9.57 -7.14
CA PRO A 29 12.02 10.52 -7.64
C PRO A 29 10.90 9.84 -8.42
N LEU A 30 9.66 10.25 -8.16
CA LEU A 30 8.52 9.77 -8.91
C LEU A 30 8.40 10.58 -10.20
N HIS A 31 8.25 9.88 -11.33
CA HIS A 31 8.10 10.52 -12.63
C HIS A 31 6.65 10.89 -12.94
N ILE A 32 5.75 10.69 -11.99
CA ILE A 32 4.32 10.99 -12.14
C ILE A 32 4.01 12.25 -11.33
N GLY A 33 3.35 13.22 -11.96
CA GLY A 33 2.85 14.41 -11.27
C GLY A 33 1.60 14.08 -10.46
N TRP A 34 1.72 13.27 -9.42
CA TRP A 34 0.56 12.78 -8.64
C TRP A 34 -0.25 13.92 -8.00
N ARG A 35 0.38 15.07 -7.78
CA ARG A 35 -0.28 16.23 -7.20
C ARG A 35 -1.39 16.79 -8.09
N ASP A 36 -1.30 16.54 -9.39
CA ASP A 36 -2.26 17.03 -10.39
C ASP A 36 -3.53 16.17 -10.46
N TYR A 37 -3.58 15.05 -9.74
CA TYR A 37 -4.72 14.14 -9.75
C TYR A 37 -5.52 14.24 -8.45
N ASP A 38 -6.84 14.19 -8.56
CA ASP A 38 -7.75 14.22 -7.42
C ASP A 38 -7.93 12.84 -6.78
N THR A 39 -7.79 11.78 -7.58
CA THR A 39 -7.94 10.39 -7.14
C THR A 39 -6.60 9.67 -7.26
N ILE A 40 -6.17 9.06 -6.17
CA ILE A 40 -4.89 8.37 -6.07
C ILE A 40 -5.13 6.92 -5.65
N ILE A 41 -4.52 5.99 -6.38
CA ILE A 41 -4.52 4.57 -6.01
C ILE A 41 -3.16 4.25 -5.40
N LEU A 42 -3.15 3.68 -4.20
CA LEU A 42 -1.93 3.31 -3.49
C LEU A 42 -1.93 1.80 -3.25
N GLY A 43 -0.86 1.14 -3.66
CA GLY A 43 -0.71 -0.30 -3.48
C GLY A 43 0.57 -0.65 -2.74
N SER A 44 0.50 -1.63 -1.83
CA SER A 44 1.65 -2.10 -1.06
C SER A 44 1.50 -3.58 -0.73
N PRO A 45 2.61 -4.35 -0.70
CA PRO A 45 2.56 -5.64 -0.03
C PRO A 45 2.39 -5.44 1.48
N VAL A 46 1.87 -6.47 2.15
CA VAL A 46 1.80 -6.48 3.62
C VAL A 46 3.11 -7.03 4.16
N TRP A 47 3.79 -6.22 4.95
CA TRP A 47 5.03 -6.59 5.65
C TRP A 47 4.80 -6.42 7.14
N TRP A 48 4.88 -7.52 7.88
CA TRP A 48 4.72 -7.50 9.33
C TRP A 48 3.48 -6.69 9.76
N TYR A 49 2.33 -7.11 9.21
CA TYR A 49 0.98 -6.63 9.55
C TYR A 49 0.62 -5.24 9.03
N THR A 50 1.51 -4.56 8.32
CA THR A 50 1.26 -3.22 7.79
C THR A 50 1.82 -3.04 6.37
N PHE A 51 1.71 -1.83 5.83
CA PHE A 51 2.31 -1.54 4.51
C PHE A 51 3.85 -1.48 4.60
N ALA A 52 4.49 -1.67 3.44
CA ALA A 52 5.96 -1.69 3.36
C ALA A 52 6.58 -0.33 3.71
N PRO A 53 7.87 -0.32 4.15
CA PRO A 53 8.54 0.92 4.54
C PRO A 53 8.58 2.00 3.47
N ALA A 54 8.71 1.64 2.19
CA ALA A 54 8.67 2.60 1.09
C ALA A 54 7.34 3.34 1.01
N MET A 55 6.22 2.67 1.29
CA MET A 55 4.90 3.30 1.34
C MET A 55 4.83 4.27 2.52
N ARG A 56 5.38 3.91 3.66
CA ARG A 56 5.47 4.82 4.81
C ARG A 56 6.18 6.11 4.43
N SER A 57 7.31 6.01 3.72
CA SER A 57 8.05 7.18 3.25
C SER A 57 7.20 8.10 2.39
N PHE A 58 6.44 7.54 1.45
CA PHE A 58 5.55 8.31 0.60
C PHE A 58 4.45 9.01 1.42
N LEU A 59 3.78 8.26 2.31
CA LEU A 59 2.66 8.77 3.09
C LEU A 59 3.07 9.87 4.07
N GLU A 60 4.29 9.81 4.62
CA GLU A 60 4.78 10.84 5.53
C GLU A 60 5.14 12.14 4.83
N ARG A 61 5.51 12.07 3.54
CA ARG A 61 5.96 13.23 2.77
C ARG A 61 4.89 13.82 1.87
N ALA A 62 3.92 13.01 1.45
CA ALA A 62 2.88 13.44 0.52
C ALA A 62 1.75 14.13 1.27
N ASP A 63 1.36 15.31 0.79
CA ASP A 63 0.15 15.96 1.25
C ASP A 63 -1.02 15.50 0.39
N LEU A 64 -1.84 14.62 0.94
CA LEU A 64 -2.99 14.04 0.26
C LEU A 64 -4.31 14.71 0.66
N THR A 65 -4.25 15.85 1.35
CA THR A 65 -5.43 16.56 1.82
C THR A 65 -6.38 16.87 0.67
N GLY A 66 -7.65 16.51 0.86
CA GLY A 66 -8.69 16.73 -0.14
C GLY A 66 -8.74 15.71 -1.27
N LYS A 67 -7.76 14.81 -1.35
CA LYS A 67 -7.73 13.79 -2.38
C LYS A 67 -8.56 12.56 -1.98
N ILE A 68 -9.01 11.82 -2.99
CA ILE A 68 -9.68 10.53 -2.79
C ILE A 68 -8.63 9.43 -2.97
N VAL A 69 -8.48 8.58 -1.96
CA VAL A 69 -7.46 7.52 -1.94
C VAL A 69 -8.13 6.16 -1.94
N TYR A 70 -7.70 5.30 -2.86
CA TYR A 70 -8.11 3.90 -2.97
C TYR A 70 -6.90 3.02 -2.67
N PRO A 71 -6.78 2.48 -1.45
CA PRO A 71 -5.66 1.60 -1.13
C PRO A 71 -5.94 0.16 -1.54
N PHE A 72 -4.90 -0.56 -1.92
CA PHE A 72 -4.95 -2.02 -2.01
C PHE A 72 -3.68 -2.62 -1.43
N VAL A 73 -3.79 -3.85 -0.95
CA VAL A 73 -2.65 -4.57 -0.40
C VAL A 73 -2.59 -5.97 -0.99
N THR A 74 -1.37 -6.49 -1.12
CA THR A 74 -1.15 -7.88 -1.51
C THR A 74 -0.58 -8.66 -0.32
N ASN A 75 -1.02 -9.89 -0.14
CA ASN A 75 -0.56 -10.72 0.99
C ASN A 75 -0.79 -12.21 0.73
N GLY A 76 -0.24 -13.04 1.60
CA GLY A 76 -0.35 -14.50 1.52
C GLY A 76 -1.48 -15.10 2.35
N GLY A 77 -2.45 -14.29 2.79
CA GLY A 77 -3.60 -14.77 3.55
C GLY A 77 -3.91 -13.98 4.81
N TRP A 78 -3.07 -13.03 5.17
CA TRP A 78 -3.32 -12.18 6.33
C TRP A 78 -2.85 -10.75 6.08
N LEU A 79 -3.82 -9.83 5.99
CA LEU A 79 -3.53 -8.42 5.73
C LEU A 79 -3.12 -7.64 6.98
N GLY A 80 -3.25 -8.21 8.18
CA GLY A 80 -2.98 -7.49 9.42
C GLY A 80 -3.86 -6.27 9.55
N HIS A 81 -3.25 -5.13 9.88
CA HIS A 81 -3.93 -3.84 9.98
C HIS A 81 -3.53 -2.86 8.87
N ALA A 82 -3.01 -3.39 7.74
CA ALA A 82 -2.45 -2.57 6.67
C ALA A 82 -3.46 -1.60 6.07
N LEU A 83 -4.69 -2.04 5.77
CA LEU A 83 -5.71 -1.15 5.20
C LEU A 83 -6.15 -0.09 6.20
N LYS A 84 -6.27 -0.44 7.47
CA LYS A 84 -6.57 0.52 8.52
C LYS A 84 -5.46 1.55 8.68
N ASP A 85 -4.21 1.11 8.56
CA ASP A 85 -3.05 1.99 8.64
C ASP A 85 -3.03 3.01 7.49
N PHE A 86 -3.50 2.64 6.30
CA PHE A 86 -3.68 3.60 5.21
C PHE A 86 -4.68 4.69 5.60
N GLU A 87 -5.80 4.33 6.20
CA GLU A 87 -6.79 5.32 6.64
C GLU A 87 -6.20 6.30 7.64
N GLU A 88 -5.43 5.80 8.59
CA GLU A 88 -4.80 6.62 9.63
C GLU A 88 -3.66 7.49 9.08
N ALA A 89 -2.91 6.98 8.11
CA ALA A 89 -1.76 7.68 7.54
C ALA A 89 -2.16 8.76 6.53
N CYS A 90 -3.28 8.59 5.84
CA CYS A 90 -3.74 9.55 4.83
C CYS A 90 -4.62 10.64 5.44
N LYS A 91 -4.06 11.38 6.40
CA LYS A 91 -4.80 12.44 7.10
C LYS A 91 -5.28 13.52 6.14
N GLY A 92 -6.53 13.91 6.28
CA GLY A 92 -7.14 14.93 5.43
C GLY A 92 -7.63 14.43 4.08
N ALA A 93 -7.30 13.20 3.70
CA ALA A 93 -7.80 12.56 2.49
C ALA A 93 -9.11 11.82 2.76
N ILE A 94 -9.85 11.57 1.69
CA ILE A 94 -11.03 10.69 1.73
C ILE A 94 -10.55 9.30 1.32
N VAL A 95 -10.39 8.41 2.29
CA VAL A 95 -9.92 7.04 2.03
C VAL A 95 -11.13 6.14 1.81
N LYS A 96 -11.22 5.59 0.61
CA LYS A 96 -12.30 4.67 0.23
C LYS A 96 -11.99 3.25 0.68
N PRO A 97 -12.99 2.36 0.71
CA PRO A 97 -12.74 0.97 1.06
C PRO A 97 -11.64 0.36 0.19
N GLY A 98 -10.67 -0.26 0.85
CA GLY A 98 -9.53 -0.87 0.18
C GLY A 98 -9.81 -2.25 -0.35
N LEU A 99 -8.85 -2.78 -1.12
CA LEU A 99 -8.91 -4.13 -1.65
C LEU A 99 -7.80 -4.98 -1.04
N ASP A 100 -8.18 -6.14 -0.53
CA ASP A 100 -7.27 -7.16 -0.03
C ASP A 100 -7.06 -8.19 -1.14
N VAL A 101 -5.87 -8.20 -1.73
CA VAL A 101 -5.51 -9.13 -2.81
C VAL A 101 -4.68 -10.26 -2.22
N GLN A 102 -5.28 -11.42 -2.05
CA GLN A 102 -4.63 -12.58 -1.45
C GLN A 102 -4.10 -13.56 -2.49
N PHE A 103 -2.91 -14.07 -2.22
CA PHE A 103 -2.27 -15.12 -3.00
C PHE A 103 -1.94 -16.30 -2.10
N ASP A 104 -1.98 -17.50 -2.68
CA ASP A 104 -1.42 -18.71 -2.09
C ASP A 104 -0.27 -19.12 -3.02
N GLU A 105 0.94 -18.83 -2.60
CA GLU A 105 2.13 -18.88 -3.45
C GLU A 105 1.91 -17.99 -4.70
N SER A 106 1.87 -18.57 -5.90
CA SER A 106 1.62 -17.83 -7.14
C SER A 106 0.14 -17.80 -7.56
N MET A 107 -0.72 -18.43 -6.75
CA MET A 107 -2.14 -18.57 -7.09
C MET A 107 -2.97 -17.44 -6.48
N LEU A 108 -3.62 -16.66 -7.31
CA LEU A 108 -4.53 -15.59 -6.87
C LEU A 108 -5.75 -16.19 -6.18
N ARG A 109 -6.02 -15.79 -4.93
CA ARG A 109 -7.17 -16.23 -4.14
C ARG A 109 -8.33 -15.23 -4.15
N THR A 110 -8.03 -13.93 -4.19
CA THR A 110 -9.06 -12.92 -4.34
C THR A 110 -9.72 -13.08 -5.70
N SER A 111 -11.05 -13.11 -5.75
CA SER A 111 -11.73 -13.35 -7.03
C SER A 111 -11.52 -12.19 -8.00
N GLU A 112 -11.40 -12.51 -9.27
CA GLU A 112 -11.32 -11.49 -10.32
C GLU A 112 -12.57 -10.61 -10.34
N LYS A 113 -13.72 -11.15 -9.96
CA LYS A 113 -14.96 -10.41 -9.84
C LYS A 113 -14.86 -9.32 -8.80
N ASP A 114 -14.27 -9.60 -7.64
CA ASP A 114 -14.10 -8.61 -6.58
C ASP A 114 -13.12 -7.52 -6.98
N ILE A 115 -12.02 -7.91 -7.63
CA ILE A 115 -11.04 -6.95 -8.16
C ILE A 115 -11.70 -6.04 -9.20
N GLN A 116 -12.46 -6.61 -10.12
CA GLN A 116 -13.15 -5.84 -11.16
C GLN A 116 -14.21 -4.91 -10.56
N ALA A 117 -14.92 -5.36 -9.53
CA ALA A 117 -15.91 -4.53 -8.83
C ALA A 117 -15.25 -3.30 -8.18
N TRP A 118 -14.08 -3.49 -7.57
CA TRP A 118 -13.31 -2.42 -6.97
C TRP A 118 -12.84 -1.41 -8.02
N ILE A 119 -12.30 -1.90 -9.14
CA ILE A 119 -11.88 -1.07 -10.27
C ILE A 119 -13.06 -0.27 -10.83
N ASN A 120 -14.22 -0.92 -10.99
CA ASN A 120 -15.42 -0.26 -11.49
C ASN A 120 -15.92 0.84 -10.55
N ALA A 121 -15.80 0.64 -9.24
CA ALA A 121 -16.14 1.65 -8.25
C ALA A 121 -15.26 2.89 -8.39
N ILE A 122 -13.97 2.71 -8.63
CA ILE A 122 -13.02 3.80 -8.88
C ILE A 122 -13.42 4.56 -10.15
N ARG A 123 -13.71 3.85 -11.23
CA ARG A 123 -14.12 4.46 -12.51
C ARG A 123 -15.36 5.32 -12.39
N ARG A 124 -16.36 4.86 -11.63
CA ARG A 124 -17.61 5.61 -11.44
C ARG A 124 -17.41 6.93 -10.71
N GLN A 125 -16.45 6.97 -9.79
CA GLN A 125 -16.15 8.20 -9.06
C GLN A 125 -15.28 9.19 -9.83
N SER A 126 -14.60 8.72 -10.87
CA SER A 126 -13.70 9.56 -11.68
C SER A 126 -14.42 10.31 -12.80
N ILE A 127 -15.71 10.12 -12.95
CA ILE A 127 -16.54 10.76 -13.99
C ILE A 127 -17.19 12.03 -13.48
#